data_6d18b2de1c0f4070df2630083f8dd5c5
#
_entry.id   6d18b2de1c0f4070df2630083f8dd5c5
#
_cell.length_a   1.000
_cell.length_b   1.000
_cell.length_c   1.000
_cell.angle_alpha   90.00
_cell.angle_beta   90.00
_cell.angle_gamma   90.00
#
_symmetry.space_group_name_H-M   'P 1'
#
loop_
_entity.id
_entity.type
_entity.pdbx_description
1 polymer ?
#
loop_
_entity_poly.entity_id
_entity_poly.type
_entity_poly.pdbx_seq_one_letter_code
_entity_poly.pdbx_strand_id
1 'polypeptide(L)'
;MLFTRIPQQYAPLGGELRYAVSQEAAGNIDIRIVDAAAGPAEGIGATASPDGANGAGTAGQTGDGSALLGAKRFAAVTEAGFDIAPYLRRRVQFVPATGGTGFHPAAGRTVTVHVEAAATGEAVEAVSPARTFRPGAEAAEAPCLLTSMPLRRLIPEGACDELTLLTDGPCTVTVTAMAGDAAAAESYRAAEAGLHIFRLDLRDFPDAETLTVDAGTCGTVVYTVIPARQEAVRLAWRSRAGSVEHYSFPVLQTEVVRSVRQQAYGPDGRTAATAETDRETVLVSAYEGRQVLEALAELTSAPEVWIARGDTYTPVDIASDEAVVQRHGTLSCLEIAVRPKRKTRTSWN
;
A
#
# COMPACT_ATOMS: atom_id res chain seq x y z
N MET A 1 20.65 -26.77 -14.08
CA MET A 1 20.09 -26.24 -12.82
C MET A 1 18.59 -26.40 -12.76
N LEU A 2 17.98 -26.55 -11.55
CA LEU A 2 16.55 -26.75 -11.38
C LEU A 2 16.06 -25.90 -10.19
N PHE A 3 14.91 -25.22 -10.34
CA PHE A 3 14.23 -24.57 -9.22
C PHE A 3 13.50 -25.62 -8.37
N THR A 4 13.92 -25.75 -7.10
CA THR A 4 13.34 -26.67 -6.12
C THR A 4 12.27 -26.01 -5.25
N ARG A 5 12.30 -24.67 -5.17
CA ARG A 5 11.29 -23.87 -4.47
C ARG A 5 11.00 -22.57 -5.21
N ILE A 6 9.72 -22.29 -5.39
CA ILE A 6 9.21 -21.07 -6.03
C ILE A 6 8.05 -20.55 -5.18
N PRO A 7 8.01 -19.23 -4.83
CA PRO A 7 6.88 -18.65 -4.09
C PRO A 7 5.55 -18.79 -4.85
N GLN A 8 4.46 -18.75 -4.11
CA GLN A 8 3.11 -18.76 -4.71
C GLN A 8 2.82 -17.45 -5.45
N GLN A 9 1.89 -17.53 -6.41
CA GLN A 9 1.32 -16.36 -7.07
C GLN A 9 0.60 -15.48 -6.05
N TYR A 10 0.76 -14.16 -6.15
CA TYR A 10 0.21 -13.17 -5.22
C TYR A 10 0.66 -13.32 -3.76
N ALA A 11 1.79 -13.97 -3.49
CA ALA A 11 2.37 -14.00 -2.15
C ALA A 11 2.70 -12.55 -1.68
N PRO A 12 2.52 -12.26 -0.36
CA PRO A 12 2.70 -10.92 0.17
C PRO A 12 4.18 -10.54 0.29
N LEU A 13 4.53 -9.32 -0.11
CA LEU A 13 5.89 -8.76 -0.04
C LEU A 13 6.40 -8.53 1.39
N GLY A 14 5.51 -8.49 2.38
CA GLY A 14 5.87 -8.40 3.79
C GLY A 14 6.40 -9.69 4.37
N GLY A 15 6.11 -10.84 3.74
CA GLY A 15 6.62 -12.16 4.08
C GLY A 15 7.98 -12.48 3.45
N GLU A 16 8.44 -13.72 3.65
CA GLU A 16 9.62 -14.28 2.99
C GLU A 16 9.20 -14.85 1.61
N LEU A 17 9.85 -14.40 0.55
CA LEU A 17 9.66 -14.88 -0.82
C LEU A 17 10.85 -15.73 -1.24
N ARG A 18 10.91 -16.97 -0.74
CA ARG A 18 12.07 -17.83 -0.89
C ARG A 18 12.04 -18.63 -2.18
N TYR A 19 13.05 -18.39 -3.02
CA TYR A 19 13.44 -19.27 -4.12
C TYR A 19 14.55 -20.20 -3.69
N ALA A 20 14.59 -21.39 -4.25
CA ALA A 20 15.73 -22.29 -4.13
C ALA A 20 16.04 -22.92 -5.50
N VAL A 21 17.34 -23.03 -5.79
CA VAL A 21 17.88 -23.61 -7.03
C VAL A 21 18.90 -24.66 -6.64
N SER A 22 18.83 -25.82 -7.26
CA SER A 22 19.81 -26.91 -7.11
C SER A 22 20.57 -27.20 -8.41
N GLN A 23 21.78 -27.72 -8.25
CA GLN A 23 22.61 -28.27 -9.32
C GLN A 23 23.25 -29.59 -8.89
N GLU A 24 23.68 -30.42 -9.86
CA GLU A 24 24.20 -31.78 -9.56
C GLU A 24 25.54 -31.78 -8.83
N ALA A 25 26.46 -30.88 -9.22
CA ALA A 25 27.78 -30.75 -8.63
C ALA A 25 27.96 -29.42 -7.92
N ALA A 26 28.76 -29.39 -6.87
CA ALA A 26 29.08 -28.13 -6.17
C ALA A 26 29.80 -27.16 -7.13
N GLY A 27 29.27 -25.96 -7.25
CA GLY A 27 29.79 -24.91 -8.14
C GLY A 27 29.23 -23.56 -7.76
N ASN A 28 29.61 -22.54 -8.51
CA ASN A 28 29.10 -21.19 -8.30
C ASN A 28 27.76 -21.03 -9.03
N ILE A 29 26.77 -20.45 -8.34
CA ILE A 29 25.44 -20.16 -8.90
C ILE A 29 25.25 -18.64 -8.88
N ASP A 30 25.03 -18.05 -10.05
CA ASP A 30 24.62 -16.67 -10.23
C ASP A 30 23.11 -16.60 -10.41
N ILE A 31 22.45 -15.83 -9.57
CA ILE A 31 21.01 -15.60 -9.57
C ILE A 31 20.74 -14.18 -10.02
N ARG A 32 19.76 -13.99 -10.90
CA ARG A 32 19.26 -12.69 -11.36
C ARG A 32 17.75 -12.60 -11.11
N ILE A 33 17.27 -11.49 -10.58
CA ILE A 33 15.85 -11.17 -10.41
C ILE A 33 15.49 -10.15 -11.47
N VAL A 34 14.58 -10.52 -12.35
CA VAL A 34 14.26 -9.75 -13.55
C VAL A 34 12.79 -9.32 -13.52
N ASP A 35 12.53 -8.06 -13.84
CA ASP A 35 11.18 -7.51 -13.96
C ASP A 35 10.51 -8.06 -15.23
N ALA A 36 9.47 -8.86 -15.06
CA ALA A 36 8.74 -9.46 -16.18
C ALA A 36 7.72 -8.49 -16.83
N ALA A 37 7.42 -7.36 -16.20
CA ALA A 37 6.51 -6.35 -16.73
C ALA A 37 7.22 -5.32 -17.62
N ALA A 38 8.55 -5.23 -17.56
CA ALA A 38 9.35 -4.42 -18.47
C ALA A 38 9.43 -5.16 -19.83
N GLY A 39 8.50 -4.88 -20.72
CA GLY A 39 8.60 -5.32 -22.11
C GLY A 39 9.88 -4.78 -22.78
N PRO A 40 10.29 -5.30 -23.95
CA PRO A 40 11.46 -4.82 -24.67
C PRO A 40 11.33 -3.30 -24.89
N ALA A 41 12.30 -2.55 -24.35
CA ALA A 41 12.33 -1.11 -24.51
C ALA A 41 12.44 -0.78 -26.01
N GLU A 42 11.41 -0.17 -26.58
CA GLU A 42 11.51 0.47 -27.89
C GLU A 42 12.64 1.50 -27.82
N GLY A 43 13.65 1.32 -28.67
CA GLY A 43 14.92 2.01 -28.62
C GLY A 43 14.78 3.53 -28.66
N ILE A 44 15.16 4.19 -27.57
CA ILE A 44 15.58 5.59 -27.59
C ILE A 44 17.11 5.56 -27.50
N GLY A 45 17.74 6.02 -28.60
CA GLY A 45 19.18 6.04 -28.79
C GLY A 45 19.92 6.70 -27.62
N ALA A 46 20.82 5.95 -26.99
CA ALA A 46 21.75 6.46 -25.99
C ALA A 46 22.91 7.17 -26.70
N THR A 47 22.97 8.50 -26.60
CA THR A 47 24.21 9.26 -26.78
C THR A 47 25.03 9.13 -25.49
N ALA A 48 26.15 8.44 -25.60
CA ALA A 48 27.15 8.33 -24.53
C ALA A 48 27.80 9.70 -24.29
N SER A 49 27.85 10.15 -23.04
CA SER A 49 28.80 11.14 -22.55
C SER A 49 29.70 10.49 -21.51
N PRO A 50 31.02 10.63 -21.63
CA PRO A 50 31.94 10.14 -20.63
C PRO A 50 32.21 11.27 -19.61
N ASP A 51 31.92 11.03 -18.34
CA ASP A 51 32.75 11.50 -17.22
C ASP A 51 32.10 11.25 -15.86
N GLY A 52 32.88 10.73 -14.89
CA GLY A 52 32.73 11.00 -13.47
C GLY A 52 32.15 9.87 -12.61
N ALA A 53 33.07 9.12 -12.02
CA ALA A 53 32.85 8.14 -10.97
C ALA A 53 32.07 8.67 -9.76
N ASN A 54 31.05 7.91 -9.28
CA ASN A 54 30.94 7.45 -7.88
C ASN A 54 29.72 6.55 -7.69
N GLY A 55 29.93 5.40 -7.05
CA GLY A 55 29.04 4.28 -6.97
C GLY A 55 27.72 4.50 -6.23
N ALA A 56 26.66 4.33 -6.99
CA ALA A 56 25.38 3.87 -6.52
C ALA A 56 24.93 2.85 -7.58
N GLY A 57 24.61 1.61 -7.16
CA GLY A 57 24.30 0.51 -8.07
C GLY A 57 23.18 0.85 -9.04
N THR A 58 23.52 1.16 -10.25
CA THR A 58 22.62 1.33 -11.38
C THR A 58 22.03 -0.04 -11.73
N ALA A 59 20.70 -0.14 -11.79
CA ALA A 59 19.99 -1.28 -12.36
C ALA A 59 20.49 -1.45 -13.82
N GLY A 60 21.25 -2.51 -14.08
CA GLY A 60 21.71 -2.84 -15.44
C GLY A 60 20.56 -3.42 -16.23
N GLN A 61 20.42 -3.03 -17.50
CA GLN A 61 19.55 -3.72 -18.46
C GLN A 61 20.19 -5.06 -18.84
N THR A 62 19.40 -6.13 -18.83
CA THR A 62 19.76 -7.39 -19.47
C THR A 62 19.64 -7.22 -20.98
N GLY A 63 20.39 -7.99 -21.79
CA GLY A 63 20.45 -7.83 -23.24
C GLY A 63 19.13 -8.02 -23.99
N ASP A 64 18.04 -8.38 -23.31
CA ASP A 64 16.67 -8.52 -23.85
C ASP A 64 15.76 -7.31 -23.53
N GLY A 65 16.27 -6.25 -22.90
CA GLY A 65 15.49 -5.06 -22.53
C GLY A 65 14.77 -5.17 -21.17
N SER A 66 14.82 -6.31 -20.49
CA SER A 66 14.22 -6.49 -19.18
C SER A 66 15.07 -5.82 -18.07
N ALA A 67 14.39 -5.21 -17.07
CA ALA A 67 15.09 -4.51 -15.98
C ALA A 67 15.59 -5.49 -14.93
N LEU A 68 16.90 -5.53 -14.70
CA LEU A 68 17.51 -6.26 -13.60
C LEU A 68 17.18 -5.57 -12.25
N LEU A 69 16.46 -6.26 -11.37
CA LEU A 69 16.08 -5.74 -10.04
C LEU A 69 17.11 -6.08 -8.96
N GLY A 70 17.83 -7.19 -9.13
CA GLY A 70 18.87 -7.62 -8.21
C GLY A 70 19.61 -8.85 -8.70
N ALA A 71 20.82 -9.04 -8.18
CA ALA A 71 21.61 -10.22 -8.47
C ALA A 71 22.33 -10.71 -7.20
N LYS A 72 22.55 -12.02 -7.11
CA LYS A 72 23.29 -12.63 -6.01
C LYS A 72 24.10 -13.82 -6.51
N ARG A 73 25.32 -13.94 -5.98
CA ARG A 73 26.22 -15.05 -6.27
C ARG A 73 26.38 -15.93 -5.03
N PHE A 74 26.31 -17.24 -5.27
CA PHE A 74 26.62 -18.27 -4.27
C PHE A 74 27.84 -19.06 -4.76
N ALA A 75 28.82 -19.26 -3.87
CA ALA A 75 30.07 -19.91 -4.21
C ALA A 75 30.09 -21.33 -3.67
N ALA A 76 30.54 -22.27 -4.53
CA ALA A 76 30.80 -23.67 -4.20
C ALA A 76 29.62 -24.38 -3.49
N VAL A 77 28.39 -24.19 -3.98
CA VAL A 77 27.17 -24.80 -3.41
C VAL A 77 26.51 -25.76 -4.40
N THR A 78 25.79 -26.76 -3.87
CA THR A 78 24.88 -27.61 -4.63
C THR A 78 23.45 -27.09 -4.62
N GLU A 79 23.12 -26.25 -3.61
CA GLU A 79 21.80 -25.63 -3.48
C GLU A 79 21.96 -24.16 -3.03
N ALA A 80 21.23 -23.25 -3.66
CA ALA A 80 21.20 -21.84 -3.34
C ALA A 80 19.76 -21.43 -2.98
N GLY A 81 19.53 -21.08 -1.71
CA GLY A 81 18.26 -20.55 -1.20
C GLY A 81 18.35 -19.04 -0.91
N PHE A 82 17.38 -18.25 -1.36
CA PHE A 82 17.42 -16.79 -1.17
C PHE A 82 16.03 -16.20 -1.13
N ASP A 83 15.88 -15.09 -0.37
CA ASP A 83 14.67 -14.29 -0.29
C ASP A 83 14.75 -13.10 -1.25
N ILE A 84 13.75 -12.96 -2.12
CA ILE A 84 13.69 -11.85 -3.09
C ILE A 84 12.87 -10.65 -2.59
N ALA A 85 12.09 -10.77 -1.50
CA ALA A 85 11.23 -9.72 -1.00
C ALA A 85 11.95 -8.38 -0.77
N PRO A 86 13.19 -8.31 -0.24
CA PRO A 86 13.92 -7.05 -0.05
C PRO A 86 14.16 -6.26 -1.35
N TYR A 87 14.32 -6.96 -2.48
CA TYR A 87 14.54 -6.33 -3.79
C TYR A 87 13.25 -5.74 -4.38
N LEU A 88 12.09 -6.29 -4.00
CA LEU A 88 10.79 -5.95 -4.59
C LEU A 88 10.01 -4.90 -3.80
N ARG A 89 10.18 -4.85 -2.47
CA ARG A 89 9.40 -3.96 -1.58
C ARG A 89 9.37 -2.50 -2.00
N ARG A 90 10.48 -2.00 -2.58
CA ARG A 90 10.60 -0.61 -3.03
C ARG A 90 9.96 -0.34 -4.40
N ARG A 91 9.55 -1.37 -5.12
CA ARG A 91 8.91 -1.25 -6.44
C ARG A 91 7.42 -1.01 -6.36
N VAL A 92 6.80 -1.43 -5.27
CA VAL A 92 5.37 -1.22 -5.06
C VAL A 92 5.11 0.24 -4.68
N GLN A 93 4.19 0.85 -5.42
CA GLN A 93 3.72 2.20 -5.16
C GLN A 93 2.26 2.13 -4.71
N PHE A 94 1.95 2.84 -3.62
CA PHE A 94 0.59 2.95 -3.12
C PHE A 94 0.06 4.35 -3.44
N VAL A 95 -0.85 4.40 -4.41
CA VAL A 95 -1.62 5.61 -4.70
C VAL A 95 -3.08 5.22 -4.50
N PRO A 96 -3.81 5.84 -3.55
CA PRO A 96 -5.24 5.59 -3.39
C PRO A 96 -6.00 5.89 -4.68
N ALA A 97 -7.03 5.09 -4.99
CA ALA A 97 -7.85 5.30 -6.17
C ALA A 97 -8.66 6.60 -6.06
N THR A 98 -8.80 7.31 -7.18
CA THR A 98 -9.56 8.56 -7.29
C THR A 98 -10.58 8.47 -8.43
N GLY A 99 -11.66 9.22 -8.35
CA GLY A 99 -12.77 9.19 -9.33
C GLY A 99 -14.04 8.56 -8.78
N GLY A 100 -15.01 8.22 -9.65
CA GLY A 100 -16.29 7.65 -9.28
C GLY A 100 -16.23 6.17 -8.87
N THR A 101 -17.40 5.60 -8.59
CA THR A 101 -17.56 4.18 -8.24
C THR A 101 -17.22 3.27 -9.40
N GLY A 102 -16.46 2.20 -9.12
CA GLY A 102 -16.09 1.20 -10.10
C GLY A 102 -14.70 0.62 -9.91
N PHE A 103 -14.27 -0.19 -10.87
CA PHE A 103 -12.91 -0.72 -10.89
C PHE A 103 -11.91 0.33 -11.38
N HIS A 104 -10.80 0.43 -10.67
CA HIS A 104 -9.69 1.33 -10.97
C HIS A 104 -8.40 0.56 -11.25
N PRO A 105 -7.47 1.13 -12.04
CA PRO A 105 -6.20 0.47 -12.32
C PRO A 105 -5.40 0.18 -11.04
N ALA A 106 -4.92 -1.05 -10.90
CA ALA A 106 -4.04 -1.46 -9.82
C ALA A 106 -2.55 -1.20 -10.14
N ALA A 107 -2.27 -0.22 -11.02
CA ALA A 107 -0.92 0.09 -11.50
C ALA A 107 0.03 0.39 -10.32
N GLY A 108 1.18 -0.28 -10.32
CA GLY A 108 2.18 -0.14 -9.28
C GLY A 108 1.87 -0.87 -7.96
N ARG A 109 0.66 -1.44 -7.79
CA ARG A 109 0.29 -2.23 -6.60
C ARG A 109 0.88 -3.63 -6.59
N THR A 110 1.31 -4.17 -7.74
CA THR A 110 1.91 -5.49 -7.85
C THR A 110 3.25 -5.42 -8.56
N VAL A 111 4.10 -6.42 -8.32
CA VAL A 111 5.38 -6.59 -9.01
C VAL A 111 5.43 -8.00 -9.57
N THR A 112 5.66 -8.11 -10.88
CA THR A 112 5.78 -9.39 -11.56
C THR A 112 7.24 -9.62 -11.94
N VAL A 113 7.83 -10.73 -11.49
CA VAL A 113 9.22 -11.07 -11.75
C VAL A 113 9.38 -12.53 -12.15
N HIS A 114 10.46 -12.81 -12.85
CA HIS A 114 11.03 -14.15 -12.96
C HIS A 114 12.46 -14.14 -12.42
N VAL A 115 12.95 -15.31 -12.10
CA VAL A 115 14.31 -15.50 -11.59
C VAL A 115 15.08 -16.37 -12.56
N GLU A 116 16.27 -15.92 -12.91
CA GLU A 116 17.22 -16.62 -13.77
C GLU A 116 18.36 -17.19 -12.92
N ALA A 117 18.83 -18.38 -13.25
CA ALA A 117 19.98 -19.03 -12.63
C ALA A 117 20.96 -19.51 -13.72
N ALA A 118 22.25 -19.27 -13.47
CA ALA A 118 23.34 -19.68 -14.35
C ALA A 118 24.56 -20.09 -13.53
N ALA A 119 25.44 -20.93 -14.10
CA ALA A 119 26.80 -21.06 -13.61
C ALA A 119 27.56 -19.76 -13.89
N THR A 120 28.53 -19.42 -13.00
CA THR A 120 29.24 -18.14 -13.11
C THR A 120 29.98 -18.01 -14.43
N GLY A 121 29.63 -16.99 -15.21
CA GLY A 121 30.21 -16.68 -16.50
C GLY A 121 29.59 -17.44 -17.67
N GLU A 122 28.57 -18.26 -17.45
CA GLU A 122 27.84 -19.00 -18.46
C GLU A 122 26.50 -18.39 -18.80
N ALA A 123 25.87 -18.89 -19.86
CA ALA A 123 24.53 -18.51 -20.25
C ALA A 123 23.49 -18.97 -19.20
N VAL A 124 22.31 -18.35 -19.20
CA VAL A 124 21.21 -18.72 -18.31
C VAL A 124 20.81 -20.19 -18.57
N GLU A 125 20.88 -21.01 -17.51
CA GLU A 125 20.54 -22.44 -17.58
C GLU A 125 19.12 -22.74 -17.12
N ALA A 126 18.58 -21.96 -16.20
CA ALA A 126 17.23 -22.13 -15.69
C ALA A 126 16.53 -20.81 -15.46
N VAL A 127 15.25 -20.75 -15.85
CA VAL A 127 14.36 -19.60 -15.66
C VAL A 127 13.12 -20.07 -14.92
N SER A 128 12.77 -19.36 -13.84
CA SER A 128 11.54 -19.65 -13.12
C SER A 128 10.31 -19.15 -13.90
N PRO A 129 9.12 -19.73 -13.71
CA PRO A 129 7.90 -19.10 -14.17
C PRO A 129 7.76 -17.70 -13.56
N ALA A 130 7.17 -16.77 -14.32
CA ALA A 130 6.85 -15.45 -13.80
C ALA A 130 5.87 -15.53 -12.63
N ARG A 131 6.13 -14.75 -11.59
CA ARG A 131 5.29 -14.65 -10.40
C ARG A 131 4.98 -13.21 -10.08
N THR A 132 3.70 -12.93 -9.83
CA THR A 132 3.23 -11.63 -9.38
C THR A 132 3.14 -11.65 -7.86
N PHE A 133 3.70 -10.64 -7.23
CA PHE A 133 3.69 -10.42 -5.79
C PHE A 133 2.87 -9.20 -5.45
N ARG A 134 2.15 -9.25 -4.31
CA ARG A 134 1.28 -8.18 -3.85
C ARG A 134 1.81 -7.52 -2.58
N PRO A 135 1.37 -6.30 -2.27
CA PRO A 135 1.64 -5.69 -0.98
C PRO A 135 0.97 -6.46 0.17
N GLY A 136 1.32 -6.09 1.39
CA GLY A 136 0.82 -6.69 2.62
C GLY A 136 1.79 -7.66 3.25
N ALA A 137 1.46 -8.09 4.47
CA ALA A 137 2.24 -9.03 5.27
C ALA A 137 1.50 -10.35 5.50
N GLU A 138 0.18 -10.39 5.25
CA GLU A 138 -0.67 -11.54 5.54
C GLU A 138 -0.87 -12.37 4.28
N ALA A 139 -0.75 -13.69 4.43
CA ALA A 139 -1.09 -14.61 3.36
C ALA A 139 -2.61 -14.57 3.10
N ALA A 140 -2.99 -14.65 1.83
CA ALA A 140 -4.39 -14.74 1.43
C ALA A 140 -4.49 -15.58 0.17
N GLU A 141 -5.56 -16.34 0.07
CA GLU A 141 -5.86 -17.20 -1.08
C GLU A 141 -7.05 -16.61 -1.84
N ALA A 142 -6.93 -16.58 -3.17
CA ALA A 142 -8.02 -16.14 -4.04
C ALA A 142 -9.13 -17.23 -4.11
N PRO A 143 -10.41 -16.86 -4.22
CA PRO A 143 -10.92 -15.48 -4.21
C PRO A 143 -11.12 -14.94 -2.80
N CYS A 144 -10.73 -13.70 -2.53
CA CYS A 144 -10.93 -13.04 -1.24
C CYS A 144 -10.93 -11.50 -1.34
N LEU A 145 -11.51 -10.88 -0.32
CA LEU A 145 -11.37 -9.45 -0.05
C LEU A 145 -10.16 -9.24 0.87
N LEU A 146 -9.20 -8.42 0.42
CA LEU A 146 -8.04 -8.04 1.22
C LEU A 146 -8.42 -6.82 2.07
N THR A 147 -8.69 -7.05 3.35
CA THR A 147 -9.04 -5.98 4.29
C THR A 147 -8.74 -6.39 5.72
N SER A 148 -8.29 -5.45 6.55
CA SER A 148 -8.21 -5.58 8.00
C SER A 148 -9.44 -5.01 8.71
N MET A 149 -10.24 -4.19 8.01
CA MET A 149 -11.47 -3.62 8.55
C MET A 149 -12.62 -4.64 8.53
N PRO A 150 -13.58 -4.51 9.48
CA PRO A 150 -14.79 -5.33 9.46
C PRO A 150 -15.59 -5.15 8.16
N LEU A 151 -16.37 -6.18 7.81
CA LEU A 151 -17.24 -6.15 6.62
C LEU A 151 -18.53 -5.33 6.82
N ARG A 152 -18.79 -4.89 8.04
CA ARG A 152 -19.86 -3.92 8.35
C ARG A 152 -19.21 -2.64 8.83
N ARG A 153 -19.46 -1.54 8.10
CA ARG A 153 -18.76 -0.27 8.29
C ARG A 153 -19.71 0.90 8.36
N LEU A 154 -19.31 1.94 9.08
CA LEU A 154 -19.94 3.25 9.00
C LEU A 154 -19.20 4.08 7.97
N ILE A 155 -19.94 4.79 7.13
CA ILE A 155 -19.35 5.67 6.13
C ILE A 155 -20.12 7.01 6.11
N PRO A 156 -19.44 8.16 6.19
CA PRO A 156 -20.11 9.45 6.08
C PRO A 156 -20.66 9.71 4.67
N GLU A 157 -21.74 10.45 4.57
CA GLU A 157 -22.26 10.97 3.32
C GLU A 157 -21.17 11.65 2.49
N GLY A 158 -21.16 11.40 1.18
CA GLY A 158 -20.19 11.95 0.25
C GLY A 158 -18.74 11.47 0.42
N ALA A 159 -18.48 10.55 1.37
CA ALA A 159 -17.16 9.94 1.51
C ALA A 159 -16.94 8.82 0.48
N CYS A 160 -15.69 8.39 0.35
CA CYS A 160 -15.32 7.25 -0.49
C CYS A 160 -14.65 6.16 0.34
N ASP A 161 -14.70 4.92 -0.17
CA ASP A 161 -13.95 3.80 0.35
C ASP A 161 -13.29 3.01 -0.79
N GLU A 162 -12.25 2.25 -0.50
CA GLU A 162 -11.54 1.42 -1.46
C GLU A 162 -11.53 -0.03 -0.98
N LEU A 163 -11.93 -0.95 -1.84
CA LEU A 163 -11.87 -2.39 -1.60
C LEU A 163 -10.83 -3.01 -2.53
N THR A 164 -9.97 -3.83 -1.98
CA THR A 164 -8.97 -4.58 -2.74
C THR A 164 -9.40 -6.04 -2.82
N LEU A 165 -9.63 -6.52 -4.05
CA LEU A 165 -10.09 -7.88 -4.34
C LEU A 165 -8.93 -8.69 -4.94
N LEU A 166 -8.75 -9.90 -4.45
CA LEU A 166 -7.88 -10.89 -5.08
C LEU A 166 -8.77 -11.97 -5.69
N THR A 167 -8.75 -12.12 -7.01
CA THR A 167 -9.64 -13.03 -7.74
C THR A 167 -8.88 -14.12 -8.48
N ASP A 168 -9.50 -15.27 -8.64
CA ASP A 168 -9.01 -16.41 -9.42
C ASP A 168 -9.62 -16.49 -10.83
N GLY A 169 -10.54 -15.59 -11.15
CA GLY A 169 -11.23 -15.46 -12.44
C GLY A 169 -11.92 -14.11 -12.59
N PRO A 170 -12.80 -13.99 -13.61
CA PRO A 170 -13.63 -12.79 -13.78
C PRO A 170 -14.47 -12.52 -12.52
N CYS A 171 -14.56 -11.25 -12.12
CA CYS A 171 -15.30 -10.82 -10.93
C CYS A 171 -16.35 -9.77 -11.30
N THR A 172 -17.52 -9.88 -10.69
CA THR A 172 -18.57 -8.85 -10.77
C THR A 172 -18.82 -8.33 -9.37
N VAL A 173 -18.76 -7.00 -9.23
CA VAL A 173 -19.15 -6.31 -7.99
C VAL A 173 -20.49 -5.64 -8.21
N THR A 174 -21.46 -5.94 -7.37
CA THR A 174 -22.77 -5.31 -7.39
C THR A 174 -22.92 -4.38 -6.18
N VAL A 175 -23.16 -3.12 -6.43
CA VAL A 175 -23.47 -2.13 -5.40
C VAL A 175 -24.99 -1.97 -5.34
N THR A 176 -25.58 -2.28 -4.19
CA THR A 176 -27.00 -2.07 -3.92
C THR A 176 -27.16 -0.95 -2.90
N ALA A 177 -27.77 0.15 -3.32
CA ALA A 177 -28.09 1.29 -2.47
C ALA A 177 -29.55 1.22 -2.03
N MET A 178 -29.81 1.44 -0.73
CA MET A 178 -31.15 1.50 -0.13
C MET A 178 -31.41 2.90 0.39
N ALA A 179 -32.56 3.46 0.01
CA ALA A 179 -33.06 4.73 0.50
C ALA A 179 -34.52 4.53 0.94
N GLY A 180 -34.76 4.34 2.24
CA GLY A 180 -36.06 3.87 2.74
C GLY A 180 -36.42 2.50 2.15
N ASP A 181 -37.58 2.43 1.48
CA ASP A 181 -38.06 1.21 0.79
C ASP A 181 -37.56 1.10 -0.66
N ALA A 182 -36.85 2.11 -1.19
CA ALA A 182 -36.35 2.10 -2.55
C ALA A 182 -34.94 1.43 -2.59
N ALA A 183 -34.74 0.57 -3.60
CA ALA A 183 -33.46 -0.07 -3.88
C ALA A 183 -33.02 0.24 -5.30
N ALA A 184 -31.73 0.61 -5.44
CA ALA A 184 -31.04 0.73 -6.73
C ALA A 184 -29.81 -0.14 -6.73
N ALA A 185 -29.55 -0.84 -7.83
CA ALA A 185 -28.39 -1.71 -7.94
C ALA A 185 -27.62 -1.43 -9.23
N GLU A 186 -26.29 -1.34 -9.13
CA GLU A 186 -25.37 -1.20 -10.24
C GLU A 186 -24.30 -2.29 -10.19
N SER A 187 -23.91 -2.80 -11.34
CA SER A 187 -22.93 -3.88 -11.43
C SER A 187 -21.73 -3.47 -12.27
N TYR A 188 -20.55 -3.81 -11.78
CA TYR A 188 -19.26 -3.52 -12.36
C TYR A 188 -18.51 -4.83 -12.59
N ARG A 189 -17.75 -4.94 -13.68
CA ARG A 189 -17.08 -6.20 -14.03
C ARG A 189 -15.58 -6.01 -14.27
N ALA A 190 -14.79 -6.89 -13.67
CA ALA A 190 -13.39 -7.15 -14.02
C ALA A 190 -13.31 -8.47 -14.81
N ALA A 191 -12.66 -8.45 -15.96
CA ALA A 191 -12.65 -9.60 -16.90
C ALA A 191 -11.61 -10.66 -16.57
N GLU A 192 -10.56 -10.29 -15.85
CA GLU A 192 -9.37 -11.13 -15.62
C GLU A 192 -9.24 -11.53 -14.16
N ALA A 193 -8.49 -12.62 -13.90
CA ALA A 193 -8.04 -12.97 -12.56
C ALA A 193 -6.93 -12.00 -12.11
N GLY A 194 -6.87 -11.72 -10.81
CA GLY A 194 -5.79 -10.90 -10.27
C GLY A 194 -6.16 -10.01 -9.10
N LEU A 195 -5.31 -9.02 -8.87
CA LEU A 195 -5.54 -7.99 -7.88
C LEU A 195 -6.33 -6.84 -8.50
N HIS A 196 -7.51 -6.56 -7.97
CA HIS A 196 -8.39 -5.49 -8.43
C HIS A 196 -8.65 -4.49 -7.32
N ILE A 197 -8.76 -3.22 -7.72
CA ILE A 197 -9.14 -2.12 -6.84
C ILE A 197 -10.54 -1.70 -7.24
N PHE A 198 -11.48 -1.80 -6.30
CA PHE A 198 -12.84 -1.30 -6.46
C PHE A 198 -13.03 -0.10 -5.54
N ARG A 199 -13.39 1.04 -6.09
CA ARG A 199 -13.71 2.25 -5.35
C ARG A 199 -15.23 2.39 -5.24
N LEU A 200 -15.70 2.68 -4.04
CA LEU A 200 -17.06 3.11 -3.74
C LEU A 200 -17.03 4.62 -3.45
N ASP A 201 -17.79 5.39 -4.17
CA ASP A 201 -17.94 6.84 -3.96
C ASP A 201 -19.40 7.16 -3.63
N LEU A 202 -19.67 7.64 -2.42
CA LEU A 202 -21.03 7.93 -1.99
C LEU A 202 -21.66 9.14 -2.69
N ARG A 203 -20.87 9.93 -3.41
CA ARG A 203 -21.40 11.01 -4.26
C ARG A 203 -22.25 10.46 -5.41
N ASP A 204 -22.03 9.20 -5.81
CA ASP A 204 -22.82 8.51 -6.82
C ASP A 204 -24.14 7.97 -6.25
N PHE A 205 -24.29 7.94 -4.90
CA PHE A 205 -25.45 7.42 -4.17
C PHE A 205 -25.95 8.40 -3.09
N PRO A 206 -26.37 9.63 -3.45
CA PRO A 206 -26.56 10.74 -2.50
C PRO A 206 -27.66 10.48 -1.46
N ASP A 207 -28.67 9.67 -1.77
CA ASP A 207 -29.81 9.41 -0.89
C ASP A 207 -29.72 8.07 -0.16
N ALA A 208 -28.60 7.35 -0.30
CA ALA A 208 -28.47 6.03 0.29
C ALA A 208 -28.34 6.09 1.81
N GLU A 209 -29.15 5.31 2.52
CA GLU A 209 -29.02 5.06 3.97
C GLU A 209 -28.10 3.88 4.24
N THR A 210 -28.14 2.87 3.36
CA THR A 210 -27.24 1.71 3.41
C THR A 210 -26.78 1.34 2.00
N LEU A 211 -25.53 0.85 1.92
CA LEU A 211 -24.97 0.28 0.69
C LEU A 211 -24.46 -1.12 0.96
N THR A 212 -24.79 -2.03 0.08
CA THR A 212 -24.23 -3.37 0.07
C THR A 212 -23.36 -3.51 -1.17
N VAL A 213 -22.07 -3.77 -0.97
CA VAL A 213 -21.11 -4.05 -2.03
C VAL A 213 -20.85 -5.54 -2.02
N ASP A 214 -21.47 -6.25 -2.95
CA ASP A 214 -21.34 -7.70 -3.10
C ASP A 214 -20.33 -8.01 -4.22
N ALA A 215 -19.19 -8.58 -3.83
CA ALA A 215 -18.13 -9.03 -4.73
C ALA A 215 -18.17 -10.56 -4.96
N GLY A 216 -19.33 -11.17 -4.82
CA GLY A 216 -19.53 -12.59 -5.03
C GLY A 216 -18.68 -13.45 -4.09
N THR A 217 -17.88 -14.34 -4.67
CA THR A 217 -17.00 -15.25 -3.90
C THR A 217 -15.92 -14.54 -3.09
N CYS A 218 -15.58 -13.29 -3.42
CA CYS A 218 -14.61 -12.51 -2.64
C CYS A 218 -15.21 -12.01 -1.31
N GLY A 219 -16.54 -11.89 -1.21
CA GLY A 219 -17.22 -11.45 0.00
C GLY A 219 -18.09 -10.22 -0.20
N THR A 220 -18.80 -9.83 0.86
CA THR A 220 -19.78 -8.73 0.82
C THR A 220 -19.45 -7.74 1.94
N VAL A 221 -19.41 -6.45 1.61
CA VAL A 221 -19.25 -5.34 2.57
C VAL A 221 -20.55 -4.55 2.66
N VAL A 222 -20.99 -4.29 3.88
CA VAL A 222 -22.21 -3.51 4.15
C VAL A 222 -21.82 -2.20 4.82
N TYR A 223 -22.26 -1.11 4.24
CA TYR A 223 -22.06 0.24 4.76
C TYR A 223 -23.37 0.80 5.30
N THR A 224 -23.32 1.36 6.51
CA THR A 224 -24.38 2.23 7.02
C THR A 224 -23.92 3.66 6.81
N VAL A 225 -24.70 4.43 6.08
CA VAL A 225 -24.40 5.83 5.80
C VAL A 225 -24.77 6.68 7.01
N ILE A 226 -23.85 7.53 7.43
CA ILE A 226 -24.03 8.44 8.55
C ILE A 226 -23.86 9.89 8.09
N PRO A 227 -24.51 10.87 8.72
CA PRO A 227 -24.35 12.27 8.37
C PRO A 227 -22.88 12.70 8.42
N ALA A 228 -22.45 13.44 7.41
CA ALA A 228 -21.13 14.03 7.38
C ALA A 228 -20.97 15.08 8.49
N ARG A 229 -19.88 14.99 9.26
CA ARG A 229 -19.53 15.99 10.29
C ARG A 229 -18.43 16.88 9.77
N GLN A 230 -18.60 18.18 9.91
CA GLN A 230 -17.65 19.18 9.41
C GLN A 230 -16.26 19.07 10.05
N GLU A 231 -16.19 18.66 11.31
CA GLU A 231 -14.94 18.51 12.07
C GLU A 231 -14.32 17.11 11.98
N ALA A 232 -14.98 16.17 11.29
CA ALA A 232 -14.44 14.83 11.15
C ALA A 232 -13.23 14.82 10.22
N VAL A 233 -12.22 14.06 10.61
CA VAL A 233 -11.03 13.81 9.79
C VAL A 233 -11.05 12.39 9.29
N ARG A 234 -11.10 12.21 7.95
CA ARG A 234 -11.01 10.90 7.35
C ARG A 234 -9.56 10.55 7.06
N LEU A 235 -9.09 9.45 7.63
CA LEU A 235 -7.78 8.88 7.32
C LEU A 235 -7.94 7.73 6.33
N ALA A 236 -6.95 7.61 5.46
CA ALA A 236 -6.71 6.44 4.65
C ALA A 236 -5.32 5.91 4.97
N TRP A 237 -5.13 4.59 5.00
CA TRP A 237 -3.83 4.01 5.29
C TRP A 237 -3.62 2.69 4.55
N ARG A 238 -2.36 2.38 4.33
CA ARG A 238 -1.95 1.08 3.83
C ARG A 238 -2.01 0.05 4.95
N SER A 239 -2.90 -0.92 4.81
CA SER A 239 -3.12 -1.97 5.79
C SER A 239 -2.12 -3.12 5.68
N ARG A 240 -2.07 -3.98 6.69
CA ARG A 240 -1.30 -5.23 6.68
C ARG A 240 -1.84 -6.24 5.67
N ALA A 241 -3.13 -6.20 5.35
CA ALA A 241 -3.72 -7.00 4.29
C ALA A 241 -3.24 -6.60 2.88
N GLY A 242 -2.69 -5.39 2.73
CA GLY A 242 -2.20 -4.86 1.45
C GLY A 242 -3.23 -4.05 0.68
N SER A 243 -4.28 -3.59 1.35
CA SER A 243 -5.32 -2.68 0.85
C SER A 243 -5.08 -1.24 1.32
N VAL A 244 -5.85 -0.32 0.80
CA VAL A 244 -6.06 1.01 1.39
C VAL A 244 -7.35 0.97 2.19
N GLU A 245 -7.23 1.12 3.50
CA GLU A 245 -8.38 1.20 4.40
C GLU A 245 -8.71 2.66 4.71
N HIS A 246 -9.97 2.91 5.05
CA HIS A 246 -10.46 4.24 5.40
C HIS A 246 -11.24 4.21 6.70
N TYR A 247 -11.08 5.28 7.52
CA TYR A 247 -11.90 5.50 8.69
C TYR A 247 -12.08 6.99 8.95
N SER A 248 -13.27 7.40 9.40
CA SER A 248 -13.58 8.79 9.72
C SER A 248 -13.58 8.98 11.24
N PHE A 249 -12.58 9.71 11.73
CA PHE A 249 -12.48 10.13 13.12
C PHE A 249 -13.46 11.29 13.36
N PRO A 250 -14.53 11.08 14.16
CA PRO A 250 -15.58 12.08 14.34
C PRO A 250 -15.16 13.24 15.21
N VAL A 251 -14.08 13.10 15.99
CA VAL A 251 -13.62 14.10 16.95
C VAL A 251 -12.16 14.47 16.67
N LEU A 252 -11.94 15.75 16.39
CA LEU A 252 -10.64 16.39 16.46
C LEU A 252 -10.50 16.94 17.87
N GLN A 253 -9.66 16.31 18.70
CA GLN A 253 -9.55 16.64 20.14
C GLN A 253 -8.64 17.85 20.35
N THR A 254 -7.47 17.87 19.71
CA THR A 254 -6.45 18.89 19.96
C THR A 254 -5.65 19.15 18.71
N GLU A 255 -5.36 20.41 18.44
CA GLU A 255 -4.39 20.82 17.44
C GLU A 255 -3.29 21.62 18.11
N VAL A 256 -2.04 21.15 18.02
CA VAL A 256 -0.87 21.74 18.66
C VAL A 256 0.13 22.20 17.60
N VAL A 257 0.59 23.43 17.70
CA VAL A 257 1.67 23.97 16.88
C VAL A 257 2.91 24.10 17.76
N ARG A 258 3.95 23.32 17.43
CA ARG A 258 5.24 23.36 18.14
C ARG A 258 6.25 24.07 17.24
N SER A 259 6.96 25.04 17.79
CA SER A 259 7.99 25.80 17.06
C SER A 259 9.33 25.68 17.77
N VAL A 260 10.35 25.27 17.02
CA VAL A 260 11.74 25.31 17.46
C VAL A 260 12.42 26.48 16.77
N ARG A 261 12.94 27.44 17.54
CA ARG A 261 13.54 28.67 17.02
C ARG A 261 15.05 28.67 17.25
N GLN A 262 15.82 28.91 16.22
CA GLN A 262 17.23 29.26 16.35
C GLN A 262 17.33 30.77 16.59
N GLN A 263 17.93 31.17 17.71
CA GLN A 263 18.04 32.57 18.11
C GLN A 263 19.43 33.11 17.75
N ALA A 264 19.47 34.30 17.20
CA ALA A 264 20.67 35.11 17.06
C ALA A 264 20.58 36.32 18.01
N TYR A 265 21.73 36.84 18.41
CA TYR A 265 21.83 38.09 19.17
C TYR A 265 22.22 39.24 18.26
N GLY A 266 21.38 40.23 18.19
CA GLY A 266 21.63 41.49 17.48
C GLY A 266 21.73 42.70 18.45
N PRO A 267 21.93 43.93 17.95
CA PRO A 267 22.00 45.16 18.76
C PRO A 267 20.73 45.37 19.62
N ASP A 268 19.58 44.92 19.11
CA ASP A 268 18.26 45.06 19.76
C ASP A 268 17.89 43.84 20.64
N GLY A 269 18.84 42.92 20.88
CA GLY A 269 18.61 41.71 21.68
C GLY A 269 18.44 40.44 20.87
N ARG A 270 17.59 39.50 21.37
CA ARG A 270 17.36 38.18 20.78
C ARG A 270 16.41 38.29 19.59
N THR A 271 16.84 37.72 18.46
CA THR A 271 16.03 37.63 17.24
C THR A 271 15.97 36.17 16.77
N ALA A 272 14.82 35.73 16.28
CA ALA A 272 14.71 34.41 15.65
C ALA A 272 15.29 34.44 14.23
N ALA A 273 16.42 33.76 14.03
CA ALA A 273 17.04 33.63 12.71
C ALA A 273 16.30 32.64 11.81
N THR A 274 15.90 31.49 12.39
CA THR A 274 15.09 30.48 11.72
C THR A 274 14.09 29.88 12.69
N ALA A 275 12.96 29.42 12.18
CA ALA A 275 11.96 28.66 12.94
C ALA A 275 11.55 27.39 12.16
N GLU A 276 11.55 26.26 12.82
CA GLU A 276 10.90 25.03 12.34
C GLU A 276 9.59 24.88 13.11
N THR A 277 8.50 24.68 12.38
CA THR A 277 7.17 24.52 12.94
C THR A 277 6.63 23.15 12.60
N ASP A 278 6.17 22.45 13.61
CA ASP A 278 5.49 21.16 13.52
C ASP A 278 4.05 21.32 14.03
N ARG A 279 3.10 20.78 13.27
CA ARG A 279 1.68 20.80 13.62
C ARG A 279 1.26 19.36 13.90
N GLU A 280 0.72 19.12 15.07
CA GLU A 280 0.25 17.81 15.51
C GLU A 280 -1.25 17.90 15.82
N THR A 281 -2.00 16.96 15.26
CA THR A 281 -3.46 16.89 15.41
C THR A 281 -3.82 15.57 16.06
N VAL A 282 -4.50 15.63 17.20
CA VAL A 282 -4.99 14.44 17.93
C VAL A 282 -6.41 14.15 17.51
N LEU A 283 -6.64 12.95 17.00
CA LEU A 283 -7.91 12.44 16.50
C LEU A 283 -8.42 11.35 17.44
N VAL A 284 -9.73 11.35 17.72
CA VAL A 284 -10.38 10.33 18.54
C VAL A 284 -11.45 9.62 17.71
N SER A 285 -11.41 8.28 17.72
CA SER A 285 -12.42 7.46 17.03
C SER A 285 -13.78 7.57 17.72
N ALA A 286 -14.83 7.08 17.08
CA ALA A 286 -16.07 6.76 17.77
C ALA A 286 -15.81 5.65 18.81
N TYR A 287 -16.82 5.41 19.67
CA TYR A 287 -16.81 4.22 20.51
C TYR A 287 -17.07 3.00 19.63
N GLU A 288 -16.06 2.17 19.51
CA GLU A 288 -16.02 1.06 18.57
C GLU A 288 -15.82 -0.29 19.27
N GLY A 289 -16.23 -1.35 18.58
CA GLY A 289 -15.92 -2.72 18.99
C GLY A 289 -14.45 -3.06 18.75
N ARG A 290 -14.00 -4.14 19.41
CA ARG A 290 -12.60 -4.57 19.37
C ARG A 290 -12.03 -4.75 17.96
N GLN A 291 -12.80 -5.35 17.04
CA GLN A 291 -12.34 -5.58 15.66
C GLN A 291 -11.98 -4.28 14.92
N VAL A 292 -12.80 -3.24 15.07
CA VAL A 292 -12.49 -1.92 14.47
C VAL A 292 -11.25 -1.32 15.10
N LEU A 293 -11.13 -1.38 16.43
CA LEU A 293 -9.97 -0.82 17.14
C LEU A 293 -8.66 -1.56 16.83
N GLU A 294 -8.69 -2.88 16.63
CA GLU A 294 -7.54 -3.66 16.17
C GLU A 294 -7.11 -3.23 14.75
N ALA A 295 -8.05 -3.01 13.84
CA ALA A 295 -7.75 -2.51 12.51
C ALA A 295 -7.22 -1.05 12.55
N LEU A 296 -7.78 -0.19 13.40
CA LEU A 296 -7.29 1.18 13.59
C LEU A 296 -5.90 1.22 14.25
N ALA A 297 -5.57 0.25 15.11
CA ALA A 297 -4.24 0.17 15.72
C ALA A 297 -3.13 -0.08 14.69
N GLU A 298 -3.46 -0.63 13.51
CA GLU A 298 -2.50 -0.75 12.41
C GLU A 298 -1.93 0.60 11.95
N LEU A 299 -2.65 1.71 12.17
CA LEU A 299 -2.17 3.06 11.86
C LEU A 299 -0.80 3.35 12.49
N THR A 300 -0.53 2.85 13.71
CA THR A 300 0.76 3.07 14.40
C THR A 300 1.96 2.47 13.66
N SER A 301 1.72 1.47 12.81
CA SER A 301 2.74 0.76 12.04
C SER A 301 2.55 0.88 10.52
N ALA A 302 1.52 1.62 10.08
CA ALA A 302 1.24 1.80 8.66
C ALA A 302 2.36 2.60 7.98
N PRO A 303 2.95 2.08 6.88
CA PRO A 303 4.04 2.77 6.21
C PRO A 303 3.59 4.05 5.47
N GLU A 304 2.31 4.12 5.15
CA GLU A 304 1.71 5.22 4.41
C GLU A 304 0.32 5.53 4.97
N VAL A 305 0.12 6.80 5.34
CA VAL A 305 -1.14 7.34 5.87
C VAL A 305 -1.43 8.66 5.19
N TRP A 306 -2.70 8.91 4.90
CA TRP A 306 -3.18 10.13 4.27
C TRP A 306 -4.42 10.67 4.99
N ILE A 307 -4.59 11.98 4.97
CA ILE A 307 -5.89 12.62 5.19
C ILE A 307 -6.62 12.62 3.85
N ALA A 308 -7.78 11.95 3.81
CA ALA A 308 -8.62 11.85 2.62
C ALA A 308 -9.71 12.93 2.64
N ARG A 309 -9.80 13.70 1.55
CA ARG A 309 -10.86 14.71 1.31
C ARG A 309 -11.34 14.59 -0.14
N GLY A 310 -12.41 13.81 -0.34
CA GLY A 310 -12.86 13.44 -1.68
C GLY A 310 -11.76 12.71 -2.45
N ASP A 311 -11.32 13.28 -3.57
CA ASP A 311 -10.24 12.71 -4.40
C ASP A 311 -8.83 13.20 -4.02
N THR A 312 -8.72 13.96 -2.93
CA THR A 312 -7.42 14.49 -2.48
C THR A 312 -6.92 13.71 -1.28
N TYR A 313 -5.72 13.15 -1.40
CA TYR A 313 -5.02 12.41 -0.36
C TYR A 313 -3.76 13.15 0.06
N THR A 314 -3.81 13.77 1.23
CA THR A 314 -2.66 14.52 1.79
C THR A 314 -1.84 13.60 2.67
N PRO A 315 -0.57 13.28 2.32
CA PRO A 315 0.24 12.37 3.11
C PRO A 315 0.58 12.95 4.49
N VAL A 316 0.39 12.14 5.52
CA VAL A 316 0.71 12.47 6.91
C VAL A 316 1.56 11.38 7.55
N ASP A 317 2.15 11.69 8.69
CA ASP A 317 2.88 10.77 9.54
C ASP A 317 2.10 10.57 10.85
N ILE A 318 2.21 9.38 11.43
CA ILE A 318 1.65 9.08 12.74
C ILE A 318 2.65 9.49 13.80
N ALA A 319 2.21 10.33 14.73
CA ALA A 319 3.03 10.80 15.84
C ALA A 319 2.86 9.96 17.13
N SER A 320 1.83 9.10 17.17
CA SER A 320 1.59 8.18 18.29
C SER A 320 2.41 6.91 18.13
N ASP A 321 3.15 6.53 19.17
CA ASP A 321 3.93 5.28 19.22
C ASP A 321 3.10 4.10 19.77
N GLU A 322 1.92 4.37 20.35
CA GLU A 322 1.03 3.37 20.92
C GLU A 322 -0.43 3.61 20.56
N ALA A 323 -1.21 2.53 20.56
CA ALA A 323 -2.66 2.56 20.40
C ALA A 323 -3.32 1.68 21.47
N VAL A 324 -4.26 2.22 22.22
CA VAL A 324 -5.00 1.47 23.25
C VAL A 324 -6.21 0.81 22.60
N VAL A 325 -6.11 -0.49 22.32
CA VAL A 325 -7.16 -1.26 21.66
C VAL A 325 -8.32 -1.66 22.57
N GLN A 326 -8.07 -1.77 23.87
CA GLN A 326 -9.12 -2.15 24.84
C GLN A 326 -8.91 -1.44 26.17
N ARG A 327 -9.99 -0.84 26.68
CA ARG A 327 -10.13 -0.40 28.08
C ARG A 327 -11.18 -1.29 28.75
N HIS A 328 -11.55 -0.99 29.98
CA HIS A 328 -12.64 -1.71 30.64
C HIS A 328 -13.97 -1.52 29.91
N GLY A 329 -14.66 -2.61 29.57
CA GLY A 329 -15.93 -2.61 28.86
C GLY A 329 -15.86 -3.21 27.44
N THR A 330 -17.00 -3.23 26.74
CA THR A 330 -17.16 -3.79 25.40
C THR A 330 -16.86 -2.80 24.26
N LEU A 331 -17.00 -1.50 24.54
CA LEU A 331 -16.72 -0.43 23.59
C LEU A 331 -15.61 0.47 24.13
N SER A 332 -14.72 0.87 23.24
CA SER A 332 -13.61 1.77 23.55
C SER A 332 -13.41 2.76 22.41
N CYS A 333 -12.69 3.84 22.65
CA CYS A 333 -12.23 4.74 21.59
C CYS A 333 -10.71 4.68 21.48
N LEU A 334 -10.21 4.89 20.27
CA LEU A 334 -8.79 4.98 19.96
C LEU A 334 -8.44 6.44 19.74
N GLU A 335 -7.34 6.87 20.36
CA GLU A 335 -6.74 8.18 20.18
C GLU A 335 -5.46 8.04 19.37
N ILE A 336 -5.29 8.87 18.32
CA ILE A 336 -4.12 8.86 17.47
C ILE A 336 -3.72 10.28 17.07
N ALA A 337 -2.43 10.57 17.13
CA ALA A 337 -1.87 11.84 16.71
C ALA A 337 -1.28 11.74 15.31
N VAL A 338 -1.62 12.70 14.45
CA VAL A 338 -1.10 12.82 13.08
C VAL A 338 -0.37 14.14 12.90
N ARG A 339 0.65 14.15 12.05
CA ARG A 339 1.42 15.34 11.70
C ARG A 339 1.75 15.36 10.21
N PRO A 340 2.00 16.53 9.59
CA PRO A 340 2.48 16.59 8.21
C PRO A 340 3.80 15.83 8.05
N LYS A 341 3.99 15.11 6.93
CA LYS A 341 5.27 14.41 6.65
C LYS A 341 6.48 15.34 6.55
N ARG A 342 6.26 16.62 6.26
CA ARG A 342 7.33 17.61 6.14
C ARG A 342 7.09 18.74 7.13
N LYS A 343 8.12 19.05 7.91
CA LYS A 343 8.15 20.26 8.75
C LYS A 343 8.16 21.51 7.88
N THR A 344 7.41 22.51 8.29
CA THR A 344 7.46 23.82 7.66
C THR A 344 8.68 24.58 8.19
N ARG A 345 9.63 24.86 7.33
CA ARG A 345 10.79 25.70 7.66
C ARG A 345 10.53 27.12 7.12
N THR A 346 10.52 28.08 8.01
CA THR A 346 10.36 29.49 7.65
C THR A 346 11.66 30.23 7.95
N SER A 347 12.27 30.81 6.93
CA SER A 347 13.31 31.83 7.11
C SER A 347 12.66 33.19 6.93
N TRP A 348 12.95 34.10 7.84
CA TRP A 348 12.36 35.45 7.87
C TRP A 348 13.24 36.51 7.18
N ASN A 349 14.31 36.09 6.48
CA ASN A 349 15.22 36.97 5.75
C ASN A 349 15.26 36.58 4.27
#